data_534f2d194532def97286a6aa7ad7c72f
#
_entry.id   534f2d194532def97286a6aa7ad7c72f
#
_cell.length_a   1.000
_cell.length_b   1.000
_cell.length_c   1.000
_cell.angle_alpha   90.00
_cell.angle_beta   90.00
_cell.angle_gamma   90.00
#
_symmetry.space_group_name_H-M   'P 1'
#
loop_
_entity.id
_entity.type
_entity.pdbx_description
1 polymer ?
#
loop_
_entity_poly.entity_id
_entity_poly.type
_entity_poly.pdbx_seq_one_letter_code
_entity_poly.pdbx_strand_id
1 'polypeptide(L)'
;SDWSSDVCSSDLDKDVDGFHPSNIGKLYIDEQTFVPCTPLGIMEILKHADINLEGKHAVVIGRSHIVGQPVSKLLLQKNATVTILHSRSKDMSKHLKDADVIVSAVGKPGLVTKDVVKEGAVIIDVGNTPDENGKLKGDVEYEEVKEIAGAITPVPGGVGPLTITMVLNNTLIAEKMRRGIE
;
A
#
# COMPACT_ATOMS: atom_id res chain seq x y z
N SER A 1 -30.82 12.52 -20.58
CA SER A 1 -30.15 11.23 -20.83
C SER A 1 -29.38 10.84 -19.59
N ASP A 2 -29.91 9.87 -18.92
CA ASP A 2 -29.48 9.38 -17.62
C ASP A 2 -28.25 8.49 -17.80
N TRP A 3 -27.06 9.09 -17.69
CA TRP A 3 -25.77 8.37 -17.76
C TRP A 3 -25.49 7.58 -16.47
N SER A 4 -26.35 7.71 -15.45
CA SER A 4 -26.15 7.09 -14.14
C SER A 4 -26.63 5.65 -14.04
N SER A 5 -27.45 5.18 -14.97
CA SER A 5 -28.03 3.84 -14.93
C SER A 5 -27.31 2.78 -15.75
N ASP A 6 -26.38 3.17 -16.65
CA ASP A 6 -25.67 2.26 -17.54
C ASP A 6 -24.20 2.01 -17.20
N VAL A 7 -23.73 2.48 -16.05
CA VAL A 7 -22.51 1.91 -15.47
C VAL A 7 -22.90 0.54 -14.89
N CYS A 8 -23.06 -0.36 -15.82
CA CYS A 8 -23.57 -1.70 -15.62
C CYS A 8 -22.65 -2.48 -14.69
N SER A 9 -23.22 -3.36 -13.87
CA SER A 9 -22.49 -4.35 -13.06
C SER A 9 -21.40 -5.12 -13.86
N SER A 10 -21.54 -5.21 -15.18
CA SER A 10 -20.55 -5.79 -16.08
C SER A 10 -19.24 -5.02 -16.17
N ASP A 11 -19.18 -3.73 -15.82
CA ASP A 11 -17.95 -2.95 -15.85
C ASP A 11 -17.14 -3.07 -14.55
N LEU A 12 -17.78 -3.50 -13.46
CA LEU A 12 -17.10 -3.78 -12.19
C LEU A 12 -16.12 -4.96 -12.31
N ASP A 13 -16.46 -5.94 -13.14
CA ASP A 13 -15.62 -7.12 -13.39
C ASP A 13 -14.38 -6.77 -14.23
N LYS A 14 -14.33 -5.58 -14.81
CA LYS A 14 -13.19 -5.04 -15.56
C LYS A 14 -12.35 -4.06 -14.75
N ASP A 15 -12.80 -3.66 -13.57
CA ASP A 15 -12.06 -2.77 -12.66
C ASP A 15 -10.94 -3.52 -11.95
N VAL A 16 -9.98 -4.02 -12.74
CA VAL A 16 -8.84 -4.80 -12.23
C VAL A 16 -7.87 -3.97 -11.37
N ASP A 17 -7.93 -2.65 -11.45
CA ASP A 17 -7.22 -1.74 -10.56
C ASP A 17 -7.87 -1.61 -9.19
N GLY A 18 -9.16 -2.00 -9.05
CA GLY A 18 -9.90 -1.99 -7.79
C GLY A 18 -10.25 -0.59 -7.28
N PHE A 19 -10.35 0.42 -8.16
CA PHE A 19 -10.59 1.81 -7.76
C PHE A 19 -12.06 2.22 -7.79
N HIS A 20 -12.92 1.41 -8.39
CA HIS A 20 -14.34 1.72 -8.44
C HIS A 20 -14.93 1.80 -7.02
N PRO A 21 -15.79 2.80 -6.71
CA PRO A 21 -16.37 2.97 -5.37
C PRO A 21 -17.02 1.72 -4.79
N SER A 22 -17.65 0.89 -5.64
CA SER A 22 -18.25 -0.38 -5.22
C SER A 22 -17.19 -1.39 -4.75
N ASN A 23 -16.03 -1.50 -5.44
CA ASN A 23 -14.95 -2.38 -5.04
C ASN A 23 -14.28 -1.88 -3.76
N ILE A 24 -14.07 -0.59 -3.64
CA ILE A 24 -13.58 0.02 -2.38
C ILE A 24 -14.57 -0.24 -1.24
N GLY A 25 -15.88 -0.04 -1.46
CA GLY A 25 -16.92 -0.32 -0.46
C GLY A 25 -16.86 -1.78 0.02
N LYS A 26 -16.82 -2.73 -0.91
CA LYS A 26 -16.70 -4.17 -0.61
C LYS A 26 -15.43 -4.49 0.19
N LEU A 27 -14.28 -3.91 -0.17
CA LEU A 27 -13.03 -4.06 0.59
C LEU A 27 -13.22 -3.65 2.07
N TYR A 28 -13.94 -2.55 2.32
CA TYR A 28 -14.14 -2.06 3.69
C TYR A 28 -15.09 -2.91 4.54
N ILE A 29 -16.02 -3.61 3.91
CA ILE A 29 -16.96 -4.53 4.60
C ILE A 29 -16.53 -6.00 4.50
N ASP A 30 -15.28 -6.24 4.10
CA ASP A 30 -14.67 -7.58 4.01
C ASP A 30 -15.35 -8.53 3.00
N GLU A 31 -16.01 -7.96 1.98
CA GLU A 31 -16.54 -8.73 0.85
C GLU A 31 -15.46 -8.98 -0.21
N GLN A 32 -15.58 -10.09 -0.94
CA GLN A 32 -14.68 -10.41 -2.04
C GLN A 32 -14.78 -9.37 -3.15
N THR A 33 -13.62 -8.82 -3.55
CA THR A 33 -13.55 -7.77 -4.56
C THR A 33 -12.14 -7.66 -5.14
N PHE A 34 -11.98 -6.90 -6.23
CA PHE A 34 -10.67 -6.46 -6.67
C PHE A 34 -10.11 -5.44 -5.68
N VAL A 35 -8.92 -5.73 -5.20
CA VAL A 35 -8.18 -4.87 -4.28
C VAL A 35 -7.24 -3.98 -5.11
N PRO A 36 -7.06 -2.69 -4.76
CA PRO A 36 -6.09 -1.82 -5.42
C PRO A 36 -4.70 -2.47 -5.50
N CYS A 37 -4.10 -2.42 -6.70
CA CYS A 37 -2.94 -3.23 -7.03
C CYS A 37 -1.69 -2.91 -6.19
N THR A 38 -1.42 -1.62 -5.90
CA THR A 38 -0.28 -1.24 -5.05
C THR A 38 -0.44 -1.75 -3.60
N PRO A 39 -1.58 -1.53 -2.92
CA PRO A 39 -1.86 -2.15 -1.62
C PRO A 39 -1.73 -3.67 -1.62
N LEU A 40 -2.24 -4.33 -2.66
CA LEU A 40 -2.12 -5.78 -2.79
C LEU A 40 -0.66 -6.23 -2.91
N GLY A 41 0.14 -5.53 -3.73
CA GLY A 41 1.57 -5.77 -3.86
C GLY A 41 2.34 -5.58 -2.54
N ILE A 42 1.96 -4.59 -1.74
CA ILE A 42 2.54 -4.37 -0.40
C ILE A 42 2.27 -5.59 0.50
N MET A 43 1.04 -6.10 0.49
CA MET A 43 0.69 -7.28 1.30
C MET A 43 1.43 -8.53 0.84
N GLU A 44 1.67 -8.70 -0.45
CA GLU A 44 2.48 -9.82 -0.98
C GLU A 44 3.97 -9.68 -0.59
N ILE A 45 4.53 -8.46 -0.55
CA ILE A 45 5.89 -8.24 -0.01
C ILE A 45 5.96 -8.70 1.46
N LEU A 46 5.04 -8.22 2.29
CA LEU A 46 5.02 -8.54 3.71
C LEU A 46 4.85 -10.03 3.96
N LYS A 47 3.98 -10.68 3.20
CA LYS A 47 3.76 -12.13 3.24
C LYS A 47 4.99 -12.92 2.80
N HIS A 48 5.63 -12.51 1.69
CA HIS A 48 6.83 -13.19 1.16
C HIS A 48 8.04 -13.06 2.09
N ALA A 49 8.11 -11.97 2.84
CA ALA A 49 9.13 -11.74 3.85
C ALA A 49 8.79 -12.37 5.22
N ASP A 50 7.74 -13.19 5.31
CA ASP A 50 7.26 -13.81 6.55
C ASP A 50 7.03 -12.83 7.70
N ILE A 51 6.58 -11.61 7.39
CA ILE A 51 6.29 -10.59 8.39
C ILE A 51 4.94 -10.88 9.03
N ASN A 52 4.96 -11.31 10.29
CA ASN A 52 3.74 -11.45 11.07
C ASN A 52 3.21 -10.07 11.48
N LEU A 53 1.98 -9.74 11.07
CA LEU A 53 1.32 -8.47 11.33
C LEU A 53 0.41 -8.50 12.57
N GLU A 54 0.10 -9.68 13.10
CA GLU A 54 -0.81 -9.82 14.23
C GLU A 54 -0.25 -9.12 15.48
N GLY A 55 -1.04 -8.20 16.04
CA GLY A 55 -0.67 -7.40 17.20
C GLY A 55 0.39 -6.33 16.95
N LYS A 56 0.89 -6.17 15.72
CA LYS A 56 1.88 -5.16 15.36
C LYS A 56 1.27 -3.77 15.23
N HIS A 57 2.03 -2.75 15.59
CA HIS A 57 1.68 -1.37 15.30
C HIS A 57 2.17 -0.98 13.91
N ALA A 58 1.23 -0.80 13.00
CA ALA A 58 1.49 -0.37 11.63
C ALA A 58 1.16 1.12 11.47
N VAL A 59 2.10 1.90 10.95
CA VAL A 59 1.91 3.32 10.63
C VAL A 59 1.91 3.51 9.13
N VAL A 60 0.83 4.08 8.60
CA VAL A 60 0.69 4.41 7.18
C VAL A 60 0.79 5.92 7.01
N ILE A 61 1.81 6.39 6.29
CA ILE A 61 1.98 7.79 5.95
C ILE A 61 1.36 8.03 4.58
N GLY A 62 0.25 8.75 4.56
CA GLY A 62 -0.58 8.99 3.39
C GLY A 62 -2.00 8.46 3.57
N ARG A 63 -2.98 9.17 2.98
CA ARG A 63 -4.41 8.83 3.08
C ARG A 63 -5.11 8.89 1.74
N SER A 64 -4.39 8.60 0.66
CA SER A 64 -4.97 8.52 -0.67
C SER A 64 -5.94 7.35 -0.77
N HIS A 65 -6.97 7.48 -1.61
CA HIS A 65 -7.93 6.41 -1.86
C HIS A 65 -7.32 5.24 -2.65
N ILE A 66 -6.19 5.48 -3.32
CA ILE A 66 -5.54 4.47 -4.17
C ILE A 66 -4.47 3.64 -3.44
N VAL A 67 -3.87 4.16 -2.36
CA VAL A 67 -2.83 3.44 -1.59
C VAL A 67 -3.09 3.51 -0.10
N GLY A 68 -3.03 4.70 0.51
CA GLY A 68 -3.00 4.85 1.97
C GLY A 68 -4.19 4.22 2.68
N GLN A 69 -5.40 4.54 2.26
CA GLN A 69 -6.62 3.98 2.86
C GLN A 69 -6.76 2.47 2.60
N PRO A 70 -6.64 1.96 1.36
CA PRO A 70 -6.74 0.53 1.11
C PRO A 70 -5.68 -0.30 1.85
N VAL A 71 -4.41 0.13 1.87
CA VAL A 71 -3.37 -0.62 2.60
C VAL A 71 -3.63 -0.63 4.10
N SER A 72 -4.15 0.47 4.66
CA SER A 72 -4.53 0.53 6.08
C SER A 72 -5.62 -0.50 6.40
N LYS A 73 -6.63 -0.65 5.51
CA LYS A 73 -7.67 -1.67 5.68
C LYS A 73 -7.09 -3.09 5.60
N LEU A 74 -6.20 -3.35 4.64
CA LEU A 74 -5.57 -4.67 4.51
C LEU A 74 -4.70 -5.04 5.72
N LEU A 75 -3.95 -4.08 6.27
CA LEU A 75 -3.18 -4.28 7.50
C LEU A 75 -4.09 -4.59 8.69
N LEU A 76 -5.21 -3.86 8.81
CA LEU A 76 -6.22 -4.11 9.85
C LEU A 76 -6.82 -5.52 9.72
N GLN A 77 -7.13 -6.00 8.51
CA GLN A 77 -7.59 -7.38 8.24
C GLN A 77 -6.58 -8.45 8.69
N LYS A 78 -5.30 -8.09 8.81
CA LYS A 78 -4.22 -8.95 9.33
C LYS A 78 -3.96 -8.75 10.82
N ASN A 79 -4.93 -8.19 11.55
CA ASN A 79 -4.89 -7.96 12.99
C ASN A 79 -3.78 -6.98 13.45
N ALA A 80 -3.32 -6.09 12.57
CA ALA A 80 -2.44 -5.00 12.97
C ALA A 80 -3.24 -3.85 13.61
N THR A 81 -2.64 -3.15 14.57
CA THR A 81 -3.13 -1.84 15.02
C THR A 81 -2.63 -0.78 14.07
N VAL A 82 -3.53 -0.05 13.39
CA VAL A 82 -3.15 0.84 12.30
C VAL A 82 -3.32 2.32 12.68
N THR A 83 -2.27 3.09 12.48
CA THR A 83 -2.29 4.57 12.59
C THR A 83 -2.07 5.17 11.21
N ILE A 84 -2.96 6.06 10.77
CA ILE A 84 -2.82 6.80 9.51
C ILE A 84 -2.32 8.21 9.80
N LEU A 85 -1.18 8.57 9.20
CA LEU A 85 -0.59 9.90 9.28
C LEU A 85 -0.75 10.65 7.96
N HIS A 86 -0.88 11.95 8.04
CA HIS A 86 -1.04 12.82 6.88
C HIS A 86 -0.46 14.21 7.14
N SER A 87 -0.46 15.10 6.17
CA SER A 87 0.14 16.44 6.23
C SER A 87 -0.37 17.34 7.36
N ARG A 88 -1.48 16.99 8.01
CA ARG A 88 -2.04 17.72 9.17
C ARG A 88 -1.89 16.95 10.48
N SER A 89 -1.25 15.78 10.48
CA SER A 89 -0.93 15.04 11.70
C SER A 89 0.13 15.77 12.48
N LYS A 90 -0.05 15.85 13.80
CA LYS A 90 0.94 16.40 14.73
C LYS A 90 1.85 15.29 15.22
N ASP A 91 3.07 15.65 15.61
CA ASP A 91 4.01 14.73 16.28
C ASP A 91 4.23 13.40 15.53
N MET A 92 4.37 13.46 14.20
CA MET A 92 4.55 12.27 13.36
C MET A 92 5.70 11.38 13.86
N SER A 93 6.80 11.98 14.29
CA SER A 93 7.96 11.25 14.79
C SER A 93 7.65 10.34 15.99
N LYS A 94 6.73 10.76 16.86
CA LYS A 94 6.30 9.93 18.00
C LYS A 94 5.64 8.63 17.54
N HIS A 95 4.75 8.72 16.57
CA HIS A 95 4.07 7.54 16.01
C HIS A 95 5.02 6.62 15.26
N LEU A 96 5.98 7.18 14.53
CA LEU A 96 6.96 6.41 13.75
C LEU A 96 7.95 5.66 14.66
N LYS A 97 8.39 6.27 15.77
CA LYS A 97 9.29 5.62 16.75
C LYS A 97 8.69 4.39 17.43
N ASP A 98 7.37 4.32 17.52
CA ASP A 98 6.67 3.19 18.12
C ASP A 98 6.19 2.16 17.07
N ALA A 99 6.40 2.42 15.78
CA ALA A 99 5.90 1.58 14.71
C ALA A 99 6.76 0.34 14.48
N ASP A 100 6.13 -0.83 14.41
CA ASP A 100 6.75 -2.07 13.97
C ASP A 100 6.80 -2.17 12.44
N VAL A 101 5.80 -1.58 11.77
CA VAL A 101 5.71 -1.53 10.31
C VAL A 101 5.38 -0.10 9.87
N ILE A 102 6.13 0.44 8.93
CA ILE A 102 5.90 1.77 8.35
C ILE A 102 5.66 1.60 6.85
N VAL A 103 4.54 2.12 6.36
CA VAL A 103 4.25 2.25 4.92
C VAL A 103 4.23 3.72 4.58
N SER A 104 5.17 4.20 3.76
CA SER A 104 5.20 5.60 3.31
C SER A 104 4.75 5.72 1.87
N ALA A 105 3.71 6.52 1.64
CA ALA A 105 3.05 6.67 0.34
C ALA A 105 2.59 8.12 0.10
N VAL A 106 3.52 9.08 0.16
CA VAL A 106 3.24 10.52 0.04
C VAL A 106 4.03 11.23 -1.07
N GLY A 107 5.04 10.57 -1.63
CA GLY A 107 5.88 11.14 -2.68
C GLY A 107 6.70 12.34 -2.18
N LYS A 108 7.23 12.25 -0.96
CA LYS A 108 8.05 13.29 -0.34
C LYS A 108 9.38 12.72 0.12
N PRO A 109 10.43 12.78 -0.72
CA PRO A 109 11.76 12.27 -0.39
C PRO A 109 12.30 12.85 0.94
N GLY A 110 12.96 12.00 1.72
CA GLY A 110 13.58 12.39 2.99
C GLY A 110 12.58 12.58 4.15
N LEU A 111 11.33 12.14 3.99
CA LEU A 111 10.35 12.26 5.07
C LEU A 111 10.61 11.29 6.23
N VAL A 112 11.07 10.08 5.91
CA VAL A 112 11.37 9.04 6.90
C VAL A 112 12.87 8.89 7.01
N THR A 113 13.42 9.35 8.14
CA THR A 113 14.85 9.33 8.45
C THR A 113 15.14 8.34 9.57
N LYS A 114 16.40 7.99 9.76
CA LYS A 114 16.87 7.11 10.83
C LYS A 114 16.40 7.53 12.22
N ASP A 115 16.36 8.84 12.51
CA ASP A 115 16.01 9.38 13.83
C ASP A 115 14.56 9.13 14.25
N VAL A 116 13.69 8.82 13.29
CA VAL A 116 12.25 8.60 13.54
C VAL A 116 11.81 7.16 13.37
N VAL A 117 12.72 6.25 13.04
CA VAL A 117 12.42 4.83 12.82
C VAL A 117 12.86 4.02 14.05
N LYS A 118 12.01 3.08 14.48
CA LYS A 118 12.33 2.09 15.51
C LYS A 118 13.33 1.07 14.95
N GLU A 119 14.33 0.70 15.73
CA GLU A 119 15.25 -0.38 15.36
C GLU A 119 14.49 -1.69 15.13
N GLY A 120 14.80 -2.38 14.05
CA GLY A 120 14.13 -3.62 13.64
C GLY A 120 12.77 -3.41 12.96
N ALA A 121 12.31 -2.17 12.75
CA ALA A 121 11.05 -1.91 12.04
C ALA A 121 11.09 -2.36 10.58
N VAL A 122 9.95 -2.77 10.06
CA VAL A 122 9.75 -3.10 8.65
C VAL A 122 9.29 -1.86 7.89
N ILE A 123 9.99 -1.49 6.83
CA ILE A 123 9.74 -0.25 6.08
C ILE A 123 9.34 -0.57 4.65
N ILE A 124 8.15 -0.14 4.26
CA ILE A 124 7.63 -0.23 2.89
C ILE A 124 7.58 1.18 2.31
N ASP A 125 8.51 1.47 1.42
CA ASP A 125 8.56 2.74 0.70
C ASP A 125 7.83 2.65 -0.64
N VAL A 126 6.73 3.39 -0.76
CA VAL A 126 5.90 3.50 -1.96
C VAL A 126 6.20 4.80 -2.73
N GLY A 127 7.04 5.67 -2.16
CA GLY A 127 7.44 6.91 -2.79
C GLY A 127 8.07 6.65 -4.17
N ASN A 128 7.77 7.50 -5.12
CA ASN A 128 8.25 7.38 -6.50
C ASN A 128 8.39 8.78 -7.12
N THR A 129 9.32 9.55 -6.60
CA THR A 129 9.54 10.95 -7.01
C THR A 129 10.84 11.04 -7.78
N PRO A 130 10.84 11.54 -9.05
CA PRO A 130 12.09 11.77 -9.77
C PRO A 130 12.89 12.91 -9.14
N ASP A 131 14.19 12.72 -8.99
CA ASP A 131 15.12 13.77 -8.62
C ASP A 131 15.49 14.65 -9.83
N GLU A 132 16.35 15.64 -9.63
CA GLU A 132 16.80 16.56 -10.68
C GLU A 132 17.46 15.86 -11.88
N ASN A 133 17.98 14.64 -11.69
CA ASN A 133 18.59 13.81 -12.73
C ASN A 133 17.60 12.78 -13.33
N GLY A 134 16.32 12.81 -12.93
CA GLY A 134 15.32 11.83 -13.33
C GLY A 134 15.44 10.47 -12.63
N LYS A 135 16.32 10.31 -11.63
CA LYS A 135 16.42 9.10 -10.82
C LYS A 135 15.29 9.08 -9.79
N LEU A 136 14.61 7.94 -9.71
CA LEU A 136 13.52 7.76 -8.75
C LEU A 136 14.06 7.69 -7.32
N LYS A 137 13.43 8.46 -6.44
CA LYS A 137 13.65 8.44 -5.00
C LYS A 137 12.36 8.08 -4.27
N GLY A 138 12.49 7.30 -3.22
CA GLY A 138 11.41 7.03 -2.27
C GLY A 138 11.23 8.15 -1.25
N ASP A 139 10.31 7.93 -0.34
CA ASP A 139 10.03 8.82 0.79
C ASP A 139 11.05 8.64 1.94
N VAL A 140 11.77 7.52 1.95
CA VAL A 140 12.68 7.09 3.01
C VAL A 140 14.13 7.41 2.65
N GLU A 141 14.91 7.91 3.61
CA GLU A 141 16.36 8.01 3.48
C GLU A 141 17.01 6.61 3.57
N TYR A 142 16.96 5.90 2.44
CA TYR A 142 17.25 4.47 2.34
C TYR A 142 18.58 4.07 2.94
N GLU A 143 19.67 4.79 2.60
CA GLU A 143 21.03 4.42 3.01
C GLU A 143 21.23 4.50 4.53
N GLU A 144 20.53 5.40 5.21
CA GLU A 144 20.61 5.55 6.66
C GLU A 144 19.66 4.58 7.39
N VAL A 145 18.44 4.43 6.85
CA VAL A 145 17.38 3.64 7.49
C VAL A 145 17.67 2.15 7.37
N LYS A 146 18.28 1.68 6.29
CA LYS A 146 18.61 0.25 6.10
C LYS A 146 19.53 -0.31 7.17
N GLU A 147 20.34 0.54 7.82
CA GLU A 147 21.29 0.13 8.86
C GLU A 147 20.58 -0.31 10.17
N ILE A 148 19.34 0.17 10.38
CA ILE A 148 18.57 -0.10 11.60
C ILE A 148 17.26 -0.84 11.34
N ALA A 149 16.77 -0.84 10.10
CA ALA A 149 15.53 -1.51 9.73
C ALA A 149 15.70 -3.05 9.77
N GLY A 150 14.65 -3.75 10.22
CA GLY A 150 14.60 -5.21 10.11
C GLY A 150 14.40 -5.68 8.68
N ALA A 151 13.65 -4.90 7.88
CA ALA A 151 13.49 -5.06 6.44
C ALA A 151 13.10 -3.72 5.82
N ILE A 152 13.53 -3.47 4.59
CA ILE A 152 13.21 -2.24 3.86
C ILE A 152 13.11 -2.50 2.36
N THR A 153 12.09 -1.94 1.71
CA THR A 153 11.97 -2.01 0.25
C THR A 153 12.84 -0.94 -0.42
N PRO A 154 13.59 -1.27 -1.49
CA PRO A 154 14.33 -0.27 -2.25
C PRO A 154 13.41 0.54 -3.18
N VAL A 155 13.84 1.75 -3.56
CA VAL A 155 13.26 2.54 -4.63
C VAL A 155 14.38 2.99 -5.58
N PRO A 156 14.34 2.59 -6.87
CA PRO A 156 13.38 1.69 -7.52
C PRO A 156 13.60 0.21 -7.19
N GLY A 157 12.63 -0.63 -7.59
CA GLY A 157 12.76 -2.09 -7.52
C GLY A 157 12.00 -2.79 -6.38
N GLY A 158 11.35 -2.01 -5.50
CA GLY A 158 10.50 -2.54 -4.43
C GLY A 158 9.04 -2.71 -4.85
N VAL A 159 8.16 -1.81 -4.39
CA VAL A 159 6.71 -1.91 -4.58
C VAL A 159 6.27 -1.77 -6.05
N GLY A 160 6.95 -0.91 -6.84
CA GLY A 160 6.56 -0.62 -8.22
C GLY A 160 6.37 -1.85 -9.11
N PRO A 161 7.37 -2.74 -9.25
CA PRO A 161 7.26 -3.98 -10.04
C PRO A 161 6.10 -4.87 -9.59
N LEU A 162 5.82 -4.95 -8.29
CA LEU A 162 4.71 -5.75 -7.77
C LEU A 162 3.36 -5.14 -8.06
N THR A 163 3.23 -3.82 -8.12
CA THR A 163 2.00 -3.18 -8.58
C THR A 163 1.61 -3.69 -9.98
N ILE A 164 2.57 -3.74 -10.90
CA ILE A 164 2.35 -4.25 -12.26
C ILE A 164 1.96 -5.73 -12.24
N THR A 165 2.64 -6.52 -11.42
CA THR A 165 2.32 -7.95 -11.26
C THR A 165 0.90 -8.15 -10.72
N MET A 166 0.44 -7.30 -9.81
CA MET A 166 -0.91 -7.40 -9.26
C MET A 166 -1.98 -6.97 -10.28
N VAL A 167 -1.71 -6.03 -11.18
CA VAL A 167 -2.60 -5.72 -12.31
C VAL A 167 -2.79 -6.97 -13.18
N LEU A 168 -1.71 -7.66 -13.53
CA LEU A 168 -1.78 -8.90 -14.32
C LEU A 168 -2.54 -10.00 -13.58
N ASN A 169 -2.30 -10.16 -12.27
CA ASN A 169 -3.00 -11.13 -11.44
C ASN A 169 -4.51 -10.84 -11.38
N ASN A 170 -4.91 -9.60 -11.11
CA ASN A 170 -6.32 -9.21 -11.09
C ASN A 170 -6.97 -9.38 -12.48
N THR A 171 -6.25 -9.10 -13.57
CA THR A 171 -6.73 -9.33 -14.93
C THR A 171 -6.98 -10.83 -15.19
N LEU A 172 -6.09 -11.69 -14.71
CA LEU A 172 -6.29 -13.14 -14.81
C LEU A 172 -7.49 -13.61 -13.99
N ILE A 173 -7.66 -13.08 -12.78
CA ILE A 173 -8.83 -13.38 -11.93
C ILE A 173 -10.11 -12.91 -12.62
N ALA A 174 -10.16 -11.71 -13.18
CA ALA A 174 -11.30 -11.19 -13.91
C ALA A 174 -11.68 -12.09 -15.09
N GLU A 175 -10.69 -12.57 -15.85
CA GLU A 175 -10.93 -13.47 -16.98
C GLU A 175 -11.45 -14.85 -16.52
N LYS A 176 -10.90 -15.40 -15.44
CA LYS A 176 -11.40 -16.64 -14.84
C LYS A 176 -12.86 -16.50 -14.40
N MET A 177 -13.18 -15.42 -13.67
CA MET A 177 -14.56 -15.13 -13.23
C MET A 177 -15.51 -15.03 -14.43
N ARG A 178 -15.12 -14.33 -15.49
CA ARG A 178 -15.91 -14.17 -16.70
C ARG A 178 -16.19 -15.52 -17.42
N ARG A 179 -15.24 -16.45 -17.35
CA ARG A 179 -15.36 -17.79 -17.94
C ARG A 179 -16.02 -18.83 -17.02
N GLY A 180 -16.29 -18.48 -15.76
CA GLY A 180 -16.78 -19.44 -14.76
C GLY A 180 -15.75 -20.53 -14.43
N ILE A 181 -14.46 -20.19 -14.49
CA ILE A 181 -13.33 -21.10 -14.17
C ILE A 181 -12.88 -20.74 -12.74
N GLU A 182 -12.76 -21.74 -11.88
CA GLU A 182 -12.18 -21.60 -10.51
C GLU A 182 -10.66 -21.43 -10.52
#